data_764da918b9294d87141e5b46b5936463
#
_entry.id   764da918b9294d87141e5b46b5936463
#
_cell.length_a   1.000
_cell.length_b   1.000
_cell.length_c   1.000
_cell.angle_alpha   90.00
_cell.angle_beta   90.00
_cell.angle_gamma   90.00
#
_symmetry.space_group_name_H-M   'P 1'
#
loop_
_entity.id
_entity.type
_entity.pdbx_description
1 polymer ?
#
loop_
_entity_poly.entity_id
_entity_poly.type
_entity_poly.pdbx_seq_one_letter_code
_entity_poly.pdbx_strand_id
1 'polypeptide(L)'
;MNVRLIVFCVASIAAAGDLSGLYPAAKLAAEKPRFDKRLNELLGIFENATNAILLPEERARLQGVQLVFPLLGAGGDPMDYHSAGQIITLPVESLLFFEDLCTAYAWLWQNHYRMEVIEDYVTMLRYRGPDAFPGERYPPPLVALRIPPTAWDDRQVNDLSLRFRNSAFAFILGHELAHIYYRHPVQRPTTEASRRYEEEADAFALELMRRSATIPMGAMLFFEVSTYYLPNLAQGRSIEKEAGHPLNAHRLQAIASQLEQNASDYARLSPTKTTEIALVKFIAAGFQKFARDLNDPEFQKAIVAHALKLDAADLAKR
;
A
#
# COMPACT_ATOMS: atom_id res chain seq x y z
N MET A 1 36.50 36.92 -29.38
CA MET A 1 35.69 36.75 -28.18
C MET A 1 34.94 35.41 -28.33
N ASN A 2 35.52 34.32 -27.78
CA ASN A 2 34.98 32.98 -27.94
C ASN A 2 34.05 32.68 -26.77
N VAL A 3 32.71 32.61 -27.05
CA VAL A 3 31.70 32.20 -26.12
C VAL A 3 31.70 30.65 -26.11
N ARG A 4 32.24 30.04 -25.04
CA ARG A 4 32.12 28.61 -24.78
C ARG A 4 30.69 28.34 -24.29
N LEU A 5 29.90 27.66 -25.14
CA LEU A 5 28.62 27.09 -24.77
C LEU A 5 28.86 25.92 -23.79
N ILE A 6 28.61 26.15 -22.50
CA ILE A 6 28.59 25.08 -21.51
C ILE A 6 27.23 24.41 -21.62
N VAL A 7 27.20 23.26 -22.29
CA VAL A 7 26.03 22.38 -22.29
C VAL A 7 25.97 21.70 -20.92
N PHE A 8 25.09 22.18 -20.05
CA PHE A 8 24.69 21.43 -18.87
C PHE A 8 23.90 20.20 -19.35
N CYS A 9 24.52 19.04 -19.33
CA CYS A 9 23.79 17.79 -19.32
C CYS A 9 22.97 17.74 -18.01
N VAL A 10 21.73 18.22 -18.07
CA VAL A 10 20.73 17.86 -17.07
C VAL A 10 20.44 16.40 -17.33
N ALA A 11 21.04 15.52 -16.50
CA ALA A 11 20.60 14.15 -16.44
C ALA A 11 19.11 14.20 -16.16
N SER A 12 18.31 13.78 -17.11
CA SER A 12 16.86 13.55 -16.92
C SER A 12 16.74 12.53 -15.81
N ILE A 13 16.36 12.98 -14.61
CA ILE A 13 15.90 12.08 -13.56
C ILE A 13 14.62 11.49 -14.15
N ALA A 14 14.69 10.21 -14.48
CA ALA A 14 13.56 9.49 -15.06
C ALA A 14 12.31 9.77 -14.22
N ALA A 15 11.21 10.08 -14.89
CA ALA A 15 9.89 10.00 -14.27
C ALA A 15 9.80 8.64 -13.57
N ALA A 16 9.05 8.54 -12.46
CA ALA A 16 8.77 7.26 -11.82
C ALA A 16 8.55 6.22 -12.90
N GLY A 17 9.33 5.14 -12.88
CA GLY A 17 9.31 4.18 -13.95
C GLY A 17 7.89 3.67 -14.14
N ASP A 18 7.46 3.63 -15.38
CA ASP A 18 6.23 2.94 -15.73
C ASP A 18 6.42 1.46 -15.36
N LEU A 19 5.73 1.01 -14.33
CA LEU A 19 5.75 -0.37 -13.84
C LEU A 19 4.74 -1.25 -14.60
N SER A 20 4.05 -0.70 -15.62
CA SER A 20 3.22 -1.49 -16.52
C SER A 20 4.10 -2.57 -17.17
N GLY A 21 3.73 -3.84 -16.94
CA GLY A 21 4.56 -4.96 -17.39
C GLY A 21 5.46 -5.58 -16.33
N LEU A 22 5.33 -5.18 -15.06
CA LEU A 22 5.93 -5.88 -13.92
C LEU A 22 5.56 -7.39 -13.92
N TYR A 23 4.33 -7.68 -14.32
CA TYR A 23 3.84 -9.04 -14.53
C TYR A 23 3.45 -9.29 -15.99
N PRO A 24 3.70 -10.50 -16.52
CA PRO A 24 3.18 -10.89 -17.83
C PRO A 24 1.65 -10.81 -17.88
N ALA A 25 1.08 -10.27 -18.95
CA ALA A 25 -0.37 -10.14 -19.12
C ALA A 25 -1.13 -11.46 -18.94
N ALA A 26 -0.54 -12.58 -19.39
CA ALA A 26 -1.12 -13.91 -19.20
C ALA A 26 -1.23 -14.29 -17.71
N LYS A 27 -0.23 -13.91 -16.88
CA LYS A 27 -0.28 -14.13 -15.43
C LYS A 27 -1.39 -13.29 -14.80
N LEU A 28 -1.50 -12.02 -15.14
CA LEU A 28 -2.57 -11.15 -14.62
C LEU A 28 -3.96 -11.67 -14.98
N ALA A 29 -4.15 -12.10 -16.22
CA ALA A 29 -5.42 -12.68 -16.68
C ALA A 29 -5.78 -13.97 -15.94
N ALA A 30 -4.80 -14.80 -15.61
CA ALA A 30 -5.00 -16.03 -14.84
C ALA A 30 -5.36 -15.76 -13.36
N GLU A 31 -4.82 -14.68 -12.78
CA GLU A 31 -5.09 -14.30 -11.38
C GLU A 31 -6.44 -13.59 -11.19
N LYS A 32 -6.92 -12.89 -12.23
CA LYS A 32 -8.13 -12.06 -12.14
C LYS A 32 -9.33 -12.77 -11.53
N PRO A 33 -9.74 -13.99 -11.93
CA PRO A 33 -10.92 -14.66 -11.37
C PRO A 33 -10.80 -14.91 -9.85
N ARG A 34 -9.58 -15.12 -9.36
CA ARG A 34 -9.30 -15.30 -7.94
C ARG A 34 -9.53 -14.01 -7.15
N PHE A 35 -9.10 -12.89 -7.68
CA PHE A 35 -9.32 -11.57 -7.07
C PHE A 35 -10.80 -11.16 -7.17
N ASP A 36 -11.42 -11.34 -8.33
CA ASP A 36 -12.87 -11.11 -8.52
C ASP A 36 -13.70 -11.80 -7.42
N LYS A 37 -13.44 -13.08 -7.20
CA LYS A 37 -14.16 -13.86 -6.19
C LYS A 37 -13.90 -13.34 -4.77
N ARG A 38 -12.63 -13.22 -4.37
CA ARG A 38 -12.25 -12.85 -3.01
C ARG A 38 -12.76 -11.46 -2.60
N LEU A 39 -12.58 -10.46 -3.44
CA LEU A 39 -12.94 -9.10 -3.08
C LEU A 39 -14.46 -8.88 -3.11
N ASN A 40 -15.18 -9.58 -3.98
CA ASN A 40 -16.63 -9.62 -3.91
C ASN A 40 -17.14 -10.34 -2.65
N GLU A 41 -16.44 -11.37 -2.17
CA GLU A 41 -16.74 -12.00 -0.87
C GLU A 41 -16.50 -11.01 0.29
N LEU A 42 -15.39 -10.25 0.28
CA LEU A 42 -15.12 -9.21 1.28
C LEU A 42 -16.16 -8.10 1.26
N LEU A 43 -16.56 -7.62 0.08
CA LEU A 43 -17.62 -6.64 -0.06
C LEU A 43 -18.93 -7.18 0.50
N GLY A 44 -19.28 -8.42 0.14
CA GLY A 44 -20.46 -9.11 0.68
C GLY A 44 -20.43 -9.26 2.21
N ILE A 45 -19.25 -9.45 2.80
CA ILE A 45 -19.07 -9.43 4.26
C ILE A 45 -19.39 -8.04 4.83
N PHE A 46 -18.88 -6.96 4.24
CA PHE A 46 -19.19 -5.60 4.69
C PHE A 46 -20.69 -5.25 4.51
N GLU A 47 -21.30 -5.72 3.43
CA GLU A 47 -22.73 -5.45 3.16
C GLU A 47 -23.68 -6.33 4.00
N ASN A 48 -23.38 -7.62 4.16
CA ASN A 48 -24.37 -8.63 4.58
C ASN A 48 -24.04 -9.34 5.89
N ALA A 49 -22.76 -9.45 6.24
CA ALA A 49 -22.33 -10.38 7.29
C ALA A 49 -22.61 -9.89 8.69
N THR A 50 -23.56 -9.21 8.87
CA THR A 50 -24.12 -8.83 10.14
C THR A 50 -24.46 -7.36 10.11
N ASN A 51 -25.59 -7.01 10.58
CA ASN A 51 -25.96 -5.66 10.97
C ASN A 51 -24.92 -4.95 11.89
N ALA A 52 -23.81 -5.62 12.17
CA ALA A 52 -22.78 -5.18 13.08
C ALA A 52 -21.60 -4.45 12.40
N ILE A 53 -21.40 -4.60 11.08
CA ILE A 53 -20.24 -3.98 10.39
C ILE A 53 -20.68 -2.69 9.68
N LEU A 54 -21.66 -2.74 8.78
CA LEU A 54 -22.24 -1.53 8.19
C LEU A 54 -23.52 -1.12 8.93
N LEU A 55 -23.58 0.14 9.33
CA LEU A 55 -24.80 0.74 9.85
C LEU A 55 -25.90 0.81 8.75
N PRO A 56 -27.20 0.88 9.09
CA PRO A 56 -28.25 0.95 8.09
C PRO A 56 -28.09 2.07 7.07
N GLU A 57 -27.64 3.24 7.50
CA GLU A 57 -27.37 4.40 6.65
C GLU A 57 -26.17 4.21 5.73
N GLU A 58 -25.09 3.57 6.23
CA GLU A 58 -23.90 3.23 5.43
C GLU A 58 -24.28 2.26 4.33
N ARG A 59 -25.04 1.22 4.69
CA ARG A 59 -25.55 0.23 3.74
C ARG A 59 -26.43 0.85 2.66
N ALA A 60 -27.33 1.76 3.04
CA ALA A 60 -28.21 2.44 2.10
C ALA A 60 -27.43 3.30 1.10
N ARG A 61 -26.36 3.98 1.55
CA ARG A 61 -25.51 4.82 0.67
C ARG A 61 -24.55 4.01 -0.21
N LEU A 62 -24.09 2.87 0.27
CA LEU A 62 -23.16 2.00 -0.42
C LEU A 62 -23.88 0.94 -1.30
N GLN A 63 -25.22 0.95 -1.32
CA GLN A 63 -25.99 0.06 -2.16
C GLN A 63 -25.66 0.29 -3.65
N GLY A 64 -25.33 -0.79 -4.36
CA GLY A 64 -25.01 -0.75 -5.79
C GLY A 64 -23.55 -0.43 -6.10
N VAL A 65 -22.66 -0.37 -5.09
CA VAL A 65 -21.21 -0.29 -5.31
C VAL A 65 -20.75 -1.50 -6.11
N GLN A 66 -19.93 -1.23 -7.13
CA GLN A 66 -19.36 -2.26 -8.01
C GLN A 66 -17.84 -2.28 -7.85
N LEU A 67 -17.28 -3.49 -7.81
CA LEU A 67 -15.84 -3.70 -7.87
C LEU A 67 -15.44 -4.03 -9.31
N VAL A 68 -14.44 -3.35 -9.83
CA VAL A 68 -13.88 -3.62 -11.16
C VAL A 68 -12.39 -3.91 -11.05
N PHE A 69 -11.94 -4.91 -11.81
CA PHE A 69 -10.59 -5.45 -11.75
C PHE A 69 -9.94 -5.40 -13.15
N PRO A 70 -9.55 -4.21 -13.65
CA PRO A 70 -8.76 -4.14 -14.86
C PRO A 70 -7.42 -4.86 -14.65
N LEU A 71 -6.81 -5.36 -15.72
CA LEU A 71 -5.51 -6.05 -15.59
C LEU A 71 -4.41 -5.11 -15.13
N LEU A 72 -4.40 -3.87 -15.62
CA LEU A 72 -3.41 -2.84 -15.33
C LEU A 72 -4.08 -1.62 -14.71
N GLY A 73 -3.32 -0.90 -13.86
CA GLY A 73 -3.71 0.41 -13.34
C GLY A 73 -3.50 1.53 -14.37
N ALA A 74 -3.99 2.72 -14.04
CA ALA A 74 -3.71 3.94 -14.81
C ALA A 74 -2.36 4.53 -14.35
N GLY A 75 -1.45 4.78 -15.29
CA GLY A 75 -0.20 5.51 -15.00
C GLY A 75 0.96 4.72 -14.41
N GLY A 76 0.88 3.37 -14.39
CA GLY A 76 2.01 2.53 -13.99
C GLY A 76 2.36 2.57 -12.49
N ASP A 77 1.45 3.05 -11.64
CA ASP A 77 1.61 2.96 -10.18
C ASP A 77 1.26 1.54 -9.72
N PRO A 78 2.17 0.85 -8.99
CA PRO A 78 1.90 -0.51 -8.51
C PRO A 78 0.86 -0.57 -7.40
N MET A 79 0.37 0.56 -6.90
CA MET A 79 -0.65 0.63 -5.84
C MET A 79 -1.81 1.56 -6.24
N ASP A 80 -2.20 1.53 -7.53
CA ASP A 80 -3.29 2.32 -8.08
C ASP A 80 -4.66 1.74 -7.68
N TYR A 81 -5.15 2.14 -6.51
CA TYR A 81 -6.50 1.84 -6.04
C TYR A 81 -7.29 3.15 -6.01
N HIS A 82 -8.52 3.15 -6.51
CA HIS A 82 -9.33 4.36 -6.49
C HIS A 82 -10.83 4.09 -6.65
N SER A 83 -11.62 5.06 -6.25
CA SER A 83 -13.08 5.03 -6.44
C SER A 83 -13.57 6.24 -7.22
N ALA A 84 -14.58 6.02 -8.05
CA ALA A 84 -15.28 7.06 -8.81
C ALA A 84 -16.76 6.73 -8.95
N GLY A 85 -17.63 7.61 -8.50
CA GLY A 85 -19.07 7.36 -8.45
C GLY A 85 -19.40 6.17 -7.54
N GLN A 86 -19.98 5.10 -8.08
CA GLN A 86 -20.30 3.86 -7.37
C GLN A 86 -19.36 2.71 -7.76
N ILE A 87 -18.19 3.04 -8.32
CA ILE A 87 -17.23 2.04 -8.80
C ILE A 87 -15.94 2.15 -7.98
N ILE A 88 -15.45 1.02 -7.48
CA ILE A 88 -14.12 0.87 -6.91
C ILE A 88 -13.27 0.09 -7.92
N THR A 89 -12.16 0.68 -8.33
CA THR A 89 -11.20 0.09 -9.26
C THR A 89 -10.00 -0.44 -8.49
N LEU A 90 -9.74 -1.73 -8.65
CA LEU A 90 -8.65 -2.45 -7.99
C LEU A 90 -7.88 -3.24 -9.07
N PRO A 91 -6.85 -2.68 -9.69
CA PRO A 91 -6.12 -3.36 -10.76
C PRO A 91 -5.50 -4.68 -10.29
N VAL A 92 -5.59 -5.72 -11.11
CA VAL A 92 -5.04 -7.05 -10.79
C VAL A 92 -3.53 -6.98 -10.56
N GLU A 93 -2.83 -6.15 -11.33
CA GLU A 93 -1.40 -5.90 -11.15
C GLU A 93 -1.09 -5.36 -9.75
N SER A 94 -1.84 -4.35 -9.29
CA SER A 94 -1.67 -3.75 -7.96
C SER A 94 -2.00 -4.72 -6.84
N LEU A 95 -3.06 -5.51 -7.00
CA LEU A 95 -3.43 -6.55 -6.04
C LEU A 95 -2.37 -7.64 -5.93
N LEU A 96 -1.83 -8.08 -7.08
CA LEU A 96 -0.79 -9.11 -7.12
C LEU A 96 0.53 -8.60 -6.58
N PHE A 97 0.90 -7.36 -6.90
CA PHE A 97 2.08 -6.70 -6.37
C PHE A 97 2.07 -6.67 -4.84
N PHE A 98 0.96 -6.23 -4.27
CA PHE A 98 0.84 -6.16 -2.82
C PHE A 98 0.76 -7.55 -2.17
N GLU A 99 0.13 -8.53 -2.81
CA GLU A 99 0.12 -9.92 -2.35
C GLU A 99 1.53 -10.53 -2.34
N ASP A 100 2.32 -10.27 -3.38
CA ASP A 100 3.72 -10.69 -3.45
C ASP A 100 4.56 -10.06 -2.33
N LEU A 101 4.33 -8.78 -2.00
CA LEU A 101 4.97 -8.12 -0.85
C LEU A 101 4.57 -8.75 0.49
N CYS A 102 3.27 -9.06 0.68
CA CYS A 102 2.81 -9.76 1.88
C CYS A 102 3.49 -11.13 2.05
N THR A 103 3.69 -11.83 0.93
CA THR A 103 4.35 -13.13 0.92
C THR A 103 5.85 -12.99 1.24
N ALA A 104 6.49 -12.01 0.62
CA ALA A 104 7.90 -11.72 0.89
C ALA A 104 8.11 -11.35 2.36
N TYR A 105 7.24 -10.48 2.91
CA TYR A 105 7.27 -10.09 4.31
C TYR A 105 7.13 -11.31 5.23
N ALA A 106 6.11 -12.14 4.99
CA ALA A 106 5.87 -13.33 5.80
C ALA A 106 7.05 -14.31 5.77
N TRP A 107 7.62 -14.53 4.58
CA TRP A 107 8.75 -15.44 4.43
C TRP A 107 10.02 -14.91 5.09
N LEU A 108 10.35 -13.64 4.90
CA LEU A 108 11.51 -13.00 5.53
C LEU A 108 11.38 -13.04 7.06
N TRP A 109 10.20 -12.71 7.57
CA TRP A 109 9.92 -12.75 9.02
C TRP A 109 10.11 -14.15 9.60
N GLN A 110 9.51 -15.17 9.00
CA GLN A 110 9.59 -16.55 9.51
C GLN A 110 11.01 -17.13 9.46
N ASN A 111 11.82 -16.67 8.53
CA ASN A 111 13.20 -17.11 8.39
C ASN A 111 14.21 -16.20 9.10
N HIS A 112 13.76 -15.21 9.87
CA HIS A 112 14.60 -14.27 10.61
C HIS A 112 15.57 -13.47 9.73
N TYR A 113 15.16 -13.15 8.53
CA TYR A 113 15.92 -12.32 7.62
C TYR A 113 15.64 -10.83 7.85
N ARG A 114 16.51 -9.99 7.28
CA ARG A 114 16.40 -8.55 7.34
C ARG A 114 15.15 -8.07 6.59
N MET A 115 14.29 -7.30 7.25
CA MET A 115 13.03 -6.82 6.67
C MET A 115 13.22 -5.61 5.76
N GLU A 116 14.26 -4.81 6.01
CA GLU A 116 14.57 -3.57 5.27
C GLU A 116 14.84 -3.82 3.77
N VAL A 117 15.05 -5.07 3.36
CA VAL A 117 15.17 -5.41 1.92
C VAL A 117 13.88 -5.13 1.14
N ILE A 118 12.72 -5.11 1.81
CA ILE A 118 11.44 -4.71 1.18
C ILE A 118 11.45 -3.21 0.90
N GLU A 119 11.87 -2.41 1.87
CA GLU A 119 12.04 -0.96 1.73
C GLU A 119 13.06 -0.66 0.62
N ASP A 120 14.21 -1.36 0.63
CA ASP A 120 15.25 -1.27 -0.40
C ASP A 120 14.68 -1.55 -1.81
N TYR A 121 13.90 -2.62 -1.96
CA TYR A 121 13.28 -2.98 -3.24
C TYR A 121 12.29 -1.91 -3.72
N VAL A 122 11.38 -1.48 -2.86
CA VAL A 122 10.37 -0.46 -3.19
C VAL A 122 11.04 0.88 -3.56
N THR A 123 12.10 1.23 -2.83
CA THR A 123 12.88 2.44 -3.08
C THR A 123 13.62 2.35 -4.43
N MET A 124 14.18 1.19 -4.77
CA MET A 124 14.79 0.97 -6.09
C MET A 124 13.76 1.07 -7.22
N LEU A 125 12.57 0.49 -7.07
CA LEU A 125 11.48 0.64 -8.05
C LEU A 125 11.14 2.11 -8.30
N ARG A 126 11.18 2.93 -7.25
CA ARG A 126 10.80 4.35 -7.33
C ARG A 126 11.89 5.22 -7.94
N TYR A 127 13.14 5.00 -7.56
CA TYR A 127 14.22 5.96 -7.81
C TYR A 127 15.29 5.45 -8.77
N ARG A 128 15.21 4.18 -9.22
CA ARG A 128 16.13 3.60 -10.21
C ARG A 128 15.36 3.23 -11.48
N GLY A 129 16.06 3.30 -12.61
CA GLY A 129 15.53 2.81 -13.88
C GLY A 129 15.54 1.28 -13.97
N PRO A 130 14.87 0.69 -14.97
CA PRO A 130 14.88 -0.75 -15.20
C PRO A 130 16.28 -1.31 -15.48
N ASP A 131 17.21 -0.49 -15.97
CA ASP A 131 18.62 -0.77 -16.18
C ASP A 131 19.39 -1.14 -14.90
N ALA A 132 18.87 -0.76 -13.73
CA ALA A 132 19.41 -1.17 -12.44
C ALA A 132 19.09 -2.63 -12.06
N PHE A 133 18.26 -3.32 -12.84
CA PHE A 133 17.83 -4.68 -12.57
C PHE A 133 18.28 -5.65 -13.67
N PRO A 134 18.44 -6.95 -13.35
CA PRO A 134 18.79 -7.97 -14.34
C PRO A 134 17.78 -8.03 -15.49
N GLY A 135 18.29 -8.00 -16.73
CA GLY A 135 17.46 -8.02 -17.93
C GLY A 135 16.78 -6.70 -18.25
N GLU A 136 17.27 -5.60 -17.67
CA GLU A 136 16.80 -4.22 -17.91
C GLU A 136 15.29 -4.05 -17.79
N ARG A 137 14.71 -4.69 -16.77
CA ARG A 137 13.28 -4.63 -16.47
C ARG A 137 13.03 -4.72 -14.96
N TYR A 138 11.97 -4.09 -14.50
CA TYR A 138 11.55 -4.21 -13.12
C TYR A 138 11.08 -5.65 -12.81
N PRO A 139 11.69 -6.32 -11.81
CA PRO A 139 11.26 -7.66 -11.40
C PRO A 139 10.09 -7.58 -10.42
N PRO A 140 9.15 -8.55 -10.43
CA PRO A 140 8.17 -8.69 -9.34
C PRO A 140 8.84 -8.87 -7.97
N PRO A 141 8.14 -8.53 -6.85
CA PRO A 141 8.71 -8.59 -5.51
C PRO A 141 9.36 -9.94 -5.16
N LEU A 142 8.66 -11.05 -5.43
CA LEU A 142 9.17 -12.38 -5.10
C LEU A 142 10.46 -12.73 -5.87
N VAL A 143 10.58 -12.23 -7.10
CA VAL A 143 11.77 -12.44 -7.94
C VAL A 143 12.92 -11.57 -7.45
N ALA A 144 12.68 -10.28 -7.23
CA ALA A 144 13.68 -9.32 -6.75
C ALA A 144 14.28 -9.74 -5.41
N LEU A 145 13.42 -10.13 -4.49
CA LEU A 145 13.77 -10.53 -3.12
C LEU A 145 14.18 -12.02 -3.02
N ARG A 146 14.26 -12.72 -4.16
CA ARG A 146 14.62 -14.14 -4.24
C ARG A 146 13.84 -15.03 -3.27
N ILE A 147 12.55 -14.76 -3.11
CA ILE A 147 11.67 -15.59 -2.30
C ILE A 147 11.49 -16.94 -3.01
N PRO A 148 11.71 -18.06 -2.34
CA PRO A 148 11.57 -19.38 -2.99
C PRO A 148 10.15 -19.59 -3.51
N PRO A 149 9.97 -20.21 -4.69
CA PRO A 149 8.64 -20.58 -5.19
C PRO A 149 7.86 -21.49 -4.23
N THR A 150 8.57 -22.23 -3.38
CA THR A 150 8.01 -23.12 -2.34
C THR A 150 7.67 -22.40 -1.04
N ALA A 151 7.83 -21.07 -0.96
CA ALA A 151 7.50 -20.31 0.26
C ALA A 151 6.04 -20.51 0.71
N TRP A 152 5.13 -20.72 -0.23
CA TRP A 152 3.71 -21.01 0.03
C TRP A 152 3.44 -22.39 0.64
N ASP A 153 4.38 -23.34 0.51
CA ASP A 153 4.26 -24.69 1.06
C ASP A 153 4.49 -24.68 2.59
N ASP A 154 5.18 -23.65 3.09
CA ASP A 154 5.31 -23.42 4.52
C ASP A 154 4.00 -22.84 5.08
N ARG A 155 3.37 -23.61 5.96
CA ARG A 155 2.10 -23.23 6.57
C ARG A 155 2.17 -21.91 7.34
N GLN A 156 3.25 -21.64 8.07
CA GLN A 156 3.39 -20.41 8.86
C GLN A 156 3.54 -19.19 7.95
N VAL A 157 4.32 -19.32 6.88
CA VAL A 157 4.46 -18.29 5.85
C VAL A 157 3.11 -18.01 5.19
N ASN A 158 2.42 -19.07 4.78
CA ASN A 158 1.11 -18.94 4.11
C ASN A 158 0.07 -18.27 5.04
N ASP A 159 -0.07 -18.75 6.27
CA ASP A 159 -1.03 -18.21 7.24
C ASP A 159 -0.74 -16.73 7.54
N LEU A 160 0.52 -16.36 7.72
CA LEU A 160 0.93 -14.97 7.99
C LEU A 160 0.71 -14.08 6.76
N SER A 161 1.10 -14.53 5.57
CA SER A 161 0.86 -13.83 4.31
C SER A 161 -0.63 -13.56 4.08
N LEU A 162 -1.48 -14.57 4.32
CA LEU A 162 -2.93 -14.45 4.23
C LEU A 162 -3.50 -13.40 5.20
N ARG A 163 -3.00 -13.37 6.43
CA ARG A 163 -3.41 -12.38 7.44
C ARG A 163 -3.05 -10.96 6.99
N PHE A 164 -1.82 -10.71 6.54
CA PHE A 164 -1.40 -9.41 6.01
C PHE A 164 -2.27 -8.98 4.84
N ARG A 165 -2.40 -9.85 3.85
CA ARG A 165 -3.14 -9.58 2.62
C ARG A 165 -4.63 -9.29 2.88
N ASN A 166 -5.31 -10.13 3.66
CA ASN A 166 -6.74 -9.96 3.93
C ASN A 166 -6.99 -8.68 4.74
N SER A 167 -6.12 -8.39 5.69
CA SER A 167 -6.17 -7.15 6.48
C SER A 167 -5.93 -5.91 5.62
N ALA A 168 -4.97 -5.96 4.69
CA ALA A 168 -4.72 -4.85 3.77
C ALA A 168 -5.91 -4.60 2.84
N PHE A 169 -6.45 -5.65 2.24
CA PHE A 169 -7.59 -5.52 1.33
C PHE A 169 -8.85 -5.04 2.06
N ALA A 170 -9.04 -5.45 3.31
CA ALA A 170 -10.13 -4.91 4.14
C ALA A 170 -9.96 -3.40 4.38
N PHE A 171 -8.73 -2.95 4.64
CA PHE A 171 -8.43 -1.53 4.79
C PHE A 171 -8.64 -0.76 3.48
N ILE A 172 -8.02 -1.21 2.38
CA ILE A 172 -8.11 -0.56 1.06
C ILE A 172 -9.58 -0.48 0.62
N LEU A 173 -10.32 -1.59 0.70
CA LEU A 173 -11.72 -1.61 0.34
C LEU A 173 -12.56 -0.67 1.23
N GLY A 174 -12.34 -0.69 2.55
CA GLY A 174 -13.00 0.21 3.48
C GLY A 174 -12.71 1.68 3.20
N HIS A 175 -11.47 2.01 2.82
CA HIS A 175 -11.02 3.34 2.44
C HIS A 175 -11.73 3.83 1.15
N GLU A 176 -11.79 3.00 0.12
CA GLU A 176 -12.48 3.34 -1.12
C GLU A 176 -14.01 3.44 -0.94
N LEU A 177 -14.60 2.58 -0.11
CA LEU A 177 -16.01 2.69 0.29
C LEU A 177 -16.30 4.02 0.99
N ALA A 178 -15.38 4.54 1.78
CA ALA A 178 -15.54 5.83 2.45
C ALA A 178 -15.64 6.98 1.46
N HIS A 179 -14.81 6.98 0.42
CA HIS A 179 -14.89 8.01 -0.62
C HIS A 179 -16.27 8.03 -1.28
N ILE A 180 -16.89 6.88 -1.50
CA ILE A 180 -18.24 6.77 -2.03
C ILE A 180 -19.27 7.22 -0.98
N TYR A 181 -19.15 6.73 0.25
CA TYR A 181 -20.07 7.05 1.36
C TYR A 181 -20.16 8.54 1.65
N TYR A 182 -19.01 9.22 1.77
CA TYR A 182 -18.92 10.67 2.00
C TYR A 182 -19.10 11.50 0.72
N ARG A 183 -19.16 10.86 -0.46
CA ARG A 183 -19.26 11.53 -1.77
C ARG A 183 -18.08 12.46 -2.04
N HIS A 184 -16.89 12.01 -1.72
CA HIS A 184 -15.68 12.79 -2.00
C HIS A 184 -15.54 13.04 -3.50
N PRO A 185 -15.29 14.29 -3.93
CA PRO A 185 -15.16 14.58 -5.35
C PRO A 185 -13.87 13.96 -5.92
N VAL A 186 -13.96 13.40 -7.11
CA VAL A 186 -12.78 12.84 -7.84
C VAL A 186 -11.76 13.95 -8.12
N GLN A 187 -12.23 15.14 -8.53
CA GLN A 187 -11.38 16.32 -8.66
C GLN A 187 -11.35 17.07 -7.34
N ARG A 188 -10.20 17.06 -6.69
CA ARG A 188 -10.02 17.67 -5.36
C ARG A 188 -9.70 19.15 -5.48
N PRO A 189 -10.49 20.04 -4.89
CA PRO A 189 -10.37 21.48 -5.12
C PRO A 189 -9.12 22.10 -4.49
N THR A 190 -8.65 21.55 -3.36
CA THR A 190 -7.49 22.05 -2.62
C THR A 190 -6.73 20.91 -1.96
N THR A 191 -5.45 21.14 -1.62
CA THR A 191 -4.62 20.20 -0.85
C THR A 191 -5.22 19.92 0.53
N GLU A 192 -5.77 20.93 1.20
CA GLU A 192 -6.39 20.79 2.53
C GLU A 192 -7.67 19.92 2.46
N ALA A 193 -8.53 20.15 1.48
CA ALA A 193 -9.71 19.31 1.27
C ALA A 193 -9.31 17.86 0.96
N SER A 194 -8.27 17.67 0.14
CA SER A 194 -7.73 16.34 -0.17
C SER A 194 -7.27 15.62 1.10
N ARG A 195 -6.48 16.26 1.96
CA ARG A 195 -6.02 15.69 3.24
C ARG A 195 -7.20 15.26 4.12
N ARG A 196 -8.19 16.12 4.29
CA ARG A 196 -9.38 15.82 5.09
C ARG A 196 -10.13 14.60 4.53
N TYR A 197 -10.30 14.51 3.22
CA TYR A 197 -10.98 13.36 2.60
C TYR A 197 -10.23 12.05 2.83
N GLU A 198 -8.90 12.07 2.80
CA GLU A 198 -8.10 10.90 3.11
C GLU A 198 -8.21 10.50 4.60
N GLU A 199 -8.19 11.47 5.51
CA GLU A 199 -8.35 11.21 6.94
C GLU A 199 -9.74 10.65 7.26
N GLU A 200 -10.79 11.19 6.64
CA GLU A 200 -12.15 10.66 6.74
C GLU A 200 -12.24 9.22 6.20
N ALA A 201 -11.57 8.93 5.09
CA ALA A 201 -11.53 7.60 4.49
C ALA A 201 -10.76 6.59 5.34
N ASP A 202 -9.61 6.96 5.88
CA ASP A 202 -8.83 6.12 6.79
C ASP A 202 -9.61 5.81 8.06
N ALA A 203 -10.23 6.83 8.66
CA ALA A 203 -11.02 6.67 9.88
C ALA A 203 -12.20 5.71 9.67
N PHE A 204 -12.89 5.82 8.55
CA PHE A 204 -13.99 4.92 8.18
C PHE A 204 -13.50 3.49 7.98
N ALA A 205 -12.39 3.28 7.24
CA ALA A 205 -11.80 1.97 7.03
C ALA A 205 -11.42 1.31 8.36
N LEU A 206 -10.73 2.03 9.24
CA LEU A 206 -10.35 1.55 10.56
C LEU A 206 -11.57 1.24 11.43
N GLU A 207 -12.63 2.03 11.34
CA GLU A 207 -13.88 1.77 12.06
C GLU A 207 -14.56 0.48 11.58
N LEU A 208 -14.61 0.22 10.26
CA LEU A 208 -15.10 -1.06 9.73
C LEU A 208 -14.25 -2.24 10.23
N MET A 209 -12.92 -2.10 10.23
CA MET A 209 -12.01 -3.11 10.75
C MET A 209 -12.19 -3.31 12.26
N ARG A 210 -12.41 -2.25 13.04
CA ARG A 210 -12.72 -2.31 14.45
C ARG A 210 -14.03 -3.06 14.72
N ARG A 211 -15.08 -2.75 13.97
CA ARG A 211 -16.39 -3.45 14.05
C ARG A 211 -16.29 -4.92 13.68
N SER A 212 -15.44 -5.29 12.74
CA SER A 212 -15.18 -6.69 12.35
C SER A 212 -14.14 -7.40 13.21
N ALA A 213 -13.53 -6.72 14.20
CA ALA A 213 -12.39 -7.21 14.96
C ALA A 213 -11.23 -7.68 14.07
N THR A 214 -10.97 -6.94 12.99
CA THR A 214 -9.86 -7.20 12.08
C THR A 214 -8.67 -6.35 12.44
N ILE A 215 -7.54 -6.97 12.79
CA ILE A 215 -6.30 -6.25 13.13
C ILE A 215 -5.69 -5.66 11.87
N PRO A 216 -5.38 -4.35 11.81
CA PRO A 216 -4.95 -3.66 10.60
C PRO A 216 -3.44 -3.85 10.30
N MET A 217 -2.92 -5.08 10.42
CA MET A 217 -1.51 -5.36 10.18
C MET A 217 -1.09 -5.16 8.72
N GLY A 218 -2.00 -5.44 7.78
CA GLY A 218 -1.74 -5.21 6.37
C GLY A 218 -1.80 -3.74 5.98
N ALA A 219 -2.57 -2.91 6.72
CA ALA A 219 -2.54 -1.46 6.53
C ALA A 219 -1.15 -0.88 6.89
N MET A 220 -0.49 -1.41 7.93
CA MET A 220 0.87 -0.99 8.28
C MET A 220 1.83 -1.23 7.10
N LEU A 221 1.84 -2.43 6.52
CA LEU A 221 2.68 -2.73 5.36
C LEU A 221 2.33 -1.85 4.14
N PHE A 222 1.04 -1.60 3.90
CA PHE A 222 0.60 -0.70 2.83
C PHE A 222 1.19 0.71 2.99
N PHE A 223 1.12 1.29 4.19
CA PHE A 223 1.66 2.61 4.45
C PHE A 223 3.18 2.65 4.53
N GLU A 224 3.83 1.58 4.97
CA GLU A 224 5.28 1.41 4.91
C GLU A 224 5.75 1.49 3.45
N VAL A 225 5.19 0.64 2.59
CA VAL A 225 5.49 0.65 1.15
C VAL A 225 5.22 2.03 0.54
N SER A 226 4.07 2.64 0.85
CA SER A 226 3.72 3.99 0.39
C SER A 226 4.74 5.04 0.82
N THR A 227 5.27 4.95 2.05
CA THR A 227 6.27 5.89 2.59
C THR A 227 7.57 5.86 1.80
N TYR A 228 8.04 4.67 1.43
CA TYR A 228 9.28 4.49 0.65
C TYR A 228 9.09 4.66 -0.86
N TYR A 229 7.85 4.59 -1.37
CA TYR A 229 7.51 4.80 -2.79
C TYR A 229 7.08 6.23 -3.10
N LEU A 230 7.28 7.18 -2.21
CA LEU A 230 6.84 8.57 -2.38
C LEU A 230 7.45 9.26 -3.62
N PRO A 231 6.73 10.20 -4.26
CA PRO A 231 7.27 11.05 -5.31
C PRO A 231 8.48 11.84 -4.83
N ASN A 232 9.49 12.00 -5.69
CA ASN A 232 10.71 12.74 -5.39
C ASN A 232 10.41 14.23 -5.18
N LEU A 233 10.60 14.73 -3.97
CA LEU A 233 10.51 16.17 -3.64
C LEU A 233 11.55 17.03 -4.35
N ALA A 234 12.69 16.45 -4.78
CA ALA A 234 13.77 17.20 -5.45
C ALA A 234 13.31 17.86 -6.76
N GLN A 235 12.16 17.49 -7.33
CA GLN A 235 11.60 18.11 -8.53
C GLN A 235 10.69 19.33 -8.22
N GLY A 236 10.63 19.81 -6.99
CA GLY A 236 9.79 20.95 -6.61
C GLY A 236 8.28 20.69 -6.72
N ARG A 237 7.88 19.43 -6.94
CA ARG A 237 6.49 19.01 -7.02
C ARG A 237 6.04 18.56 -5.64
N SER A 238 4.95 19.13 -5.15
CA SER A 238 4.35 18.72 -3.89
C SER A 238 3.84 17.29 -4.03
N ILE A 239 4.28 16.37 -3.18
CA ILE A 239 3.77 14.99 -3.04
C ILE A 239 2.24 14.99 -3.05
N GLU A 240 1.64 16.01 -2.48
CA GLU A 240 0.20 16.15 -2.29
C GLU A 240 -0.57 16.48 -3.56
N LYS A 241 0.09 16.97 -4.62
CA LYS A 241 -0.58 17.37 -5.86
C LYS A 241 -0.67 16.26 -6.90
N GLU A 242 0.19 15.26 -6.82
CA GLU A 242 0.33 14.22 -7.86
C GLU A 242 -0.23 12.86 -7.45
N ALA A 243 -0.36 12.60 -6.15
CA ALA A 243 -0.92 11.34 -5.67
C ALA A 243 -2.45 11.41 -5.62
N GLY A 244 -3.11 10.36 -6.11
CA GLY A 244 -4.54 10.18 -5.93
C GLY A 244 -4.94 10.17 -4.44
N HIS A 245 -4.07 9.62 -3.60
CA HIS A 245 -4.21 9.52 -2.14
C HIS A 245 -2.97 10.10 -1.43
N PRO A 246 -2.91 11.43 -1.20
CA PRO A 246 -1.73 12.07 -0.64
C PRO A 246 -1.43 11.56 0.78
N LEU A 247 -0.19 11.09 0.96
CA LEU A 247 0.33 10.65 2.24
C LEU A 247 0.99 11.83 2.97
N ASN A 248 0.64 12.01 4.25
CA ASN A 248 1.25 13.01 5.10
C ASN A 248 1.34 12.52 6.56
N ALA A 249 2.19 13.16 7.35
CA ALA A 249 2.44 12.75 8.73
C ALA A 249 1.20 12.87 9.63
N HIS A 250 0.32 13.85 9.42
CA HIS A 250 -0.89 14.04 10.20
C HIS A 250 -1.86 12.86 10.02
N ARG A 251 -2.04 12.40 8.80
CA ARG A 251 -2.82 11.21 8.46
C ARG A 251 -2.33 9.98 9.23
N LEU A 252 -1.01 9.73 9.23
CA LEU A 252 -0.41 8.59 9.95
C LEU A 252 -0.53 8.72 11.46
N GLN A 253 -0.42 9.94 12.02
CA GLN A 253 -0.63 10.20 13.44
C GLN A 253 -2.09 9.95 13.87
N ALA A 254 -3.07 10.33 13.03
CA ALA A 254 -4.48 10.07 13.27
C ALA A 254 -4.78 8.56 13.32
N ILE A 255 -4.24 7.79 12.35
CA ILE A 255 -4.32 6.33 12.33
C ILE A 255 -3.73 5.74 13.62
N ALA A 256 -2.50 6.12 13.97
CA ALA A 256 -1.82 5.63 15.18
C ALA A 256 -2.64 5.88 16.45
N SER A 257 -3.18 7.09 16.59
CA SER A 257 -4.00 7.48 17.74
C SER A 257 -5.28 6.64 17.84
N GLN A 258 -5.97 6.42 16.73
CA GLN A 258 -7.17 5.60 16.68
C GLN A 258 -6.87 4.13 17.05
N LEU A 259 -5.77 3.56 16.57
CA LEU A 259 -5.35 2.21 16.89
C LEU A 259 -5.00 2.06 18.37
N GLU A 260 -4.26 3.01 18.94
CA GLU A 260 -3.86 2.98 20.34
C GLU A 260 -5.08 3.05 21.28
N GLN A 261 -6.01 3.98 21.01
CA GLN A 261 -7.22 4.17 21.81
C GLN A 261 -8.15 2.95 21.76
N ASN A 262 -8.23 2.24 20.64
CA ASN A 262 -9.17 1.16 20.40
C ASN A 262 -8.53 -0.23 20.31
N ALA A 263 -7.29 -0.41 20.80
CA ALA A 263 -6.55 -1.65 20.64
C ALA A 263 -7.30 -2.91 21.16
N SER A 264 -8.05 -2.77 22.23
CA SER A 264 -8.86 -3.88 22.80
C SER A 264 -10.02 -4.31 21.88
N ASP A 265 -10.57 -3.39 21.10
CA ASP A 265 -11.72 -3.65 20.24
C ASP A 265 -11.30 -4.47 19.01
N TYR A 266 -10.14 -4.17 18.44
CA TYR A 266 -9.57 -4.95 17.34
C TYR A 266 -9.28 -6.40 17.73
N ALA A 267 -8.93 -6.63 19.01
CA ALA A 267 -8.58 -7.94 19.55
C ALA A 267 -9.75 -8.67 20.26
N ARG A 268 -10.99 -8.10 20.26
CA ARG A 268 -12.07 -8.61 21.10
C ARG A 268 -12.51 -10.04 20.81
N LEU A 269 -12.35 -10.51 19.58
CA LEU A 269 -12.71 -11.86 19.15
C LEU A 269 -11.53 -12.84 19.18
N SER A 270 -10.33 -12.37 19.51
CA SER A 270 -9.14 -13.23 19.55
C SER A 270 -9.08 -14.08 20.82
N PRO A 271 -8.76 -15.38 20.71
CA PRO A 271 -8.46 -16.23 21.85
C PRO A 271 -7.16 -15.79 22.56
N THR A 272 -6.25 -15.09 21.86
CA THR A 272 -4.98 -14.56 22.38
C THR A 272 -5.04 -13.05 22.57
N LYS A 273 -6.12 -12.56 23.18
CA LYS A 273 -6.45 -11.14 23.28
C LYS A 273 -5.29 -10.24 23.72
N THR A 274 -4.54 -10.64 24.74
CA THR A 274 -3.42 -9.84 25.27
C THR A 274 -2.32 -9.65 24.21
N THR A 275 -1.95 -10.73 23.51
CA THR A 275 -0.95 -10.70 22.44
C THR A 275 -1.42 -9.83 21.27
N GLU A 276 -2.68 -9.94 20.89
CA GLU A 276 -3.25 -9.18 19.79
C GLU A 276 -3.39 -7.68 20.15
N ILE A 277 -3.70 -7.33 21.39
CA ILE A 277 -3.65 -5.93 21.86
C ILE A 277 -2.22 -5.38 21.75
N ALA A 278 -1.22 -6.16 22.16
CA ALA A 278 0.19 -5.77 22.03
C ALA A 278 0.58 -5.57 20.55
N LEU A 279 0.09 -6.43 19.66
CA LEU A 279 0.29 -6.30 18.22
C LEU A 279 -0.34 -5.00 17.67
N VAL A 280 -1.59 -4.68 18.04
CA VAL A 280 -2.23 -3.43 17.60
C VAL A 280 -1.45 -2.19 18.08
N LYS A 281 -0.94 -2.22 19.32
CA LYS A 281 -0.09 -1.13 19.84
C LYS A 281 1.26 -1.05 19.13
N PHE A 282 1.84 -2.18 18.76
CA PHE A 282 3.06 -2.23 17.94
C PHE A 282 2.81 -1.60 16.56
N ILE A 283 1.68 -1.93 15.91
CA ILE A 283 1.26 -1.32 14.65
C ILE A 283 1.10 0.20 14.81
N ALA A 284 0.44 0.67 15.87
CA ALA A 284 0.29 2.09 16.15
C ALA A 284 1.66 2.80 16.29
N ALA A 285 2.62 2.18 16.99
CA ALA A 285 3.98 2.70 17.11
C ALA A 285 4.71 2.77 15.75
N GLY A 286 4.47 1.81 14.86
CA GLY A 286 4.95 1.82 13.47
C GLY A 286 4.43 3.05 12.70
N PHE A 287 3.14 3.31 12.76
CA PHE A 287 2.55 4.51 12.16
C PHE A 287 3.12 5.81 12.73
N GLN A 288 3.36 5.87 14.04
CA GLN A 288 4.02 7.04 14.65
C GLN A 288 5.46 7.21 14.12
N LYS A 289 6.19 6.10 13.90
CA LYS A 289 7.53 6.16 13.29
C LYS A 289 7.46 6.73 11.87
N PHE A 290 6.58 6.20 11.02
CA PHE A 290 6.42 6.69 9.64
C PHE A 290 6.01 8.17 9.61
N ALA A 291 5.15 8.61 10.54
CA ALA A 291 4.79 10.02 10.65
C ALA A 291 5.99 10.92 10.99
N ARG A 292 6.89 10.47 11.89
CA ARG A 292 8.13 11.21 12.18
C ARG A 292 9.04 11.26 10.96
N ASP A 293 9.22 10.12 10.31
CA ASP A 293 10.08 9.99 9.12
C ASP A 293 9.61 10.93 8.00
N LEU A 294 8.29 11.01 7.75
CA LEU A 294 7.74 11.93 6.74
C LEU A 294 7.88 13.41 7.10
N ASN A 295 7.95 13.75 8.37
CA ASN A 295 8.18 15.13 8.83
C ASN A 295 9.67 15.52 8.83
N ASP A 296 10.58 14.57 8.64
CA ASP A 296 12.01 14.83 8.56
C ASP A 296 12.44 15.13 7.12
N PRO A 297 12.84 16.37 6.80
CA PRO A 297 13.31 16.71 5.45
C PRO A 297 14.53 15.91 5.00
N GLU A 298 15.36 15.44 5.94
CA GLU A 298 16.56 14.66 5.64
C GLU A 298 16.23 13.20 5.34
N PHE A 299 15.13 12.66 5.87
CA PHE A 299 14.68 11.31 5.60
C PHE A 299 14.49 11.05 4.11
N GLN A 300 13.77 11.93 3.42
CA GLN A 300 13.52 11.77 1.98
C GLN A 300 14.81 11.88 1.15
N LYS A 301 15.71 12.79 1.51
CA LYS A 301 17.02 12.88 0.87
C LYS A 301 17.83 11.62 1.11
N ALA A 302 17.78 11.07 2.33
CA ALA A 302 18.45 9.84 2.68
C ALA A 302 17.93 8.63 1.88
N ILE A 303 16.59 8.50 1.71
CA ILE A 303 15.99 7.44 0.89
C ILE A 303 16.51 7.51 -0.55
N VAL A 304 16.46 8.69 -1.18
CA VAL A 304 16.96 8.87 -2.56
C VAL A 304 18.44 8.54 -2.67
N ALA A 305 19.25 9.07 -1.75
CA ALA A 305 20.68 8.83 -1.74
C ALA A 305 21.02 7.36 -1.49
N HIS A 306 20.22 6.65 -0.70
CA HIS A 306 20.33 5.22 -0.47
C HIS A 306 19.98 4.43 -1.74
N ALA A 307 18.83 4.72 -2.36
CA ALA A 307 18.39 4.08 -3.58
C ALA A 307 19.44 4.14 -4.70
N LEU A 308 20.11 5.30 -4.83
CA LEU A 308 21.14 5.48 -5.86
C LEU A 308 22.41 4.67 -5.61
N LYS A 309 22.61 4.15 -4.40
CA LYS A 309 23.75 3.29 -4.03
C LYS A 309 23.43 1.80 -4.07
N LEU A 310 22.14 1.45 -4.04
CA LEU A 310 21.71 0.06 -4.05
C LEU A 310 22.00 -0.61 -5.43
N ASP A 311 22.42 -1.85 -5.36
CA ASP A 311 22.47 -2.78 -6.48
C ASP A 311 21.39 -3.85 -6.32
N ALA A 312 20.86 -4.37 -7.42
CA ALA A 312 19.88 -5.47 -7.38
C ALA A 312 20.41 -6.72 -6.63
N ALA A 313 21.73 -6.90 -6.57
CA ALA A 313 22.35 -7.96 -5.76
C ALA A 313 22.20 -7.70 -4.24
N ASP A 314 22.03 -6.45 -3.81
CA ASP A 314 21.86 -6.12 -2.40
C ASP A 314 20.51 -6.62 -1.86
N LEU A 315 19.48 -6.66 -2.72
CA LEU A 315 18.15 -7.19 -2.38
C LEU A 315 18.17 -8.69 -1.99
N ALA A 316 19.24 -9.39 -2.34
CA ALA A 316 19.44 -10.79 -1.99
C ALA A 316 20.28 -11.00 -0.73
N LYS A 317 20.85 -9.96 -0.15
CA LYS A 317 21.64 -10.02 1.08
C LYS A 317 20.69 -10.10 2.27
N ARG A 318 20.67 -11.23 2.95
CA ARG A 318 19.74 -11.59 4.02
C ARG A 318 20.44 -11.65 5.36
#